data_2d7105bca8016f721ee60f77deec1363
#
_entry.id   2d7105bca8016f721ee60f77deec1363
#
_cell.length_a   1.000
_cell.length_b   1.000
_cell.length_c   1.000
_cell.angle_alpha   90.00
_cell.angle_beta   90.00
_cell.angle_gamma   90.00
#
_symmetry.space_group_name_H-M   'P 1'
#
loop_
_entity.id
_entity.type
_entity.pdbx_description
1 polymer ?
#
loop_
_entity_poly.entity_id
_entity_poly.type
_entity_poly.pdbx_seq_one_letter_code
_entity_poly.pdbx_strand_id
1 'polypeptide(L)'
;MKLELRRIGNSLGVIVPKEALQNWGVGEGDYLELSERGIRPASKSGALHAMLDELKRKLASEVVSRFTPNLIRAHSLANLSRWRKNGVWGPVYAEWQEVLESASDGDLFAAMLGRDENSNRLRQSPPYAGLLPRDVVRRLNEEATG
;
A
#
# COMPACT_ATOMS: atom_id res chain seq x y z
N MET A 1 0.94 -8.59 -30.44
CA MET A 1 1.90 -9.66 -30.11
C MET A 1 1.24 -11.02 -30.26
N LYS A 2 1.93 -11.95 -30.89
CA LYS A 2 1.43 -13.31 -31.04
C LYS A 2 2.21 -14.23 -30.10
N LEU A 3 1.50 -15.11 -29.40
CA LEU A 3 2.11 -16.13 -28.56
C LEU A 3 1.80 -17.52 -29.08
N GLU A 4 2.82 -18.34 -29.16
CA GLU A 4 2.68 -19.71 -29.64
C GLU A 4 2.16 -20.62 -28.53
N LEU A 5 1.20 -21.48 -28.86
CA LEU A 5 0.75 -22.53 -27.95
C LEU A 5 1.81 -23.63 -27.90
N ARG A 6 2.23 -24.00 -26.72
CA ARG A 6 3.23 -25.03 -26.47
C ARG A 6 2.66 -26.13 -25.58
N ARG A 7 3.15 -27.35 -25.77
CA ARG A 7 2.77 -28.44 -24.88
C ARG A 7 3.52 -28.31 -23.56
N ILE A 8 2.76 -28.27 -22.49
CA ILE A 8 3.26 -28.22 -21.11
C ILE A 8 2.60 -29.38 -20.37
N GLY A 9 3.35 -30.48 -20.17
CA GLY A 9 2.77 -31.72 -19.66
C GLY A 9 1.66 -32.26 -20.57
N ASN A 10 0.47 -32.46 -20.04
CA ASN A 10 -0.70 -32.92 -20.82
C ASN A 10 -1.58 -31.80 -21.33
N SER A 11 -1.15 -30.55 -21.18
CA SER A 11 -1.92 -29.37 -21.57
C SER A 11 -1.19 -28.52 -22.58
N LEU A 12 -1.92 -27.69 -23.31
CA LEU A 12 -1.34 -26.64 -24.13
C LEU A 12 -1.32 -25.34 -23.33
N GLY A 13 -0.22 -24.61 -23.41
CA GLY A 13 -0.06 -23.37 -22.69
C GLY A 13 0.72 -22.34 -23.48
N VAL A 14 0.82 -21.15 -22.95
CA VAL A 14 1.63 -20.06 -23.49
C VAL A 14 2.58 -19.54 -22.42
N ILE A 15 3.78 -19.12 -22.85
CA ILE A 15 4.71 -18.42 -21.98
C ILE A 15 4.53 -16.94 -22.25
N VAL A 16 4.11 -16.20 -21.21
CA VAL A 16 3.88 -14.76 -21.31
C VAL A 16 5.22 -14.04 -21.22
N PRO A 17 5.58 -13.18 -22.20
CA PRO A 17 6.85 -12.46 -22.15
C PRO A 17 6.93 -11.54 -20.94
N LYS A 18 8.14 -11.36 -20.44
CA LYS A 18 8.42 -10.50 -19.28
C LYS A 18 7.93 -9.07 -19.49
N GLU A 19 8.05 -8.54 -20.71
CA GLU A 19 7.58 -7.20 -21.05
C GLU A 19 6.06 -7.04 -20.85
N ALA A 20 5.28 -8.04 -21.26
CA ALA A 20 3.83 -8.02 -21.07
C ALA A 20 3.47 -8.08 -19.59
N LEU A 21 4.18 -8.90 -18.81
CA LEU A 21 3.99 -8.99 -17.36
C LEU A 21 4.31 -7.67 -16.68
N GLN A 22 5.37 -7.00 -17.07
CA GLN A 22 5.74 -5.69 -16.54
C GLN A 22 4.70 -4.62 -16.87
N ASN A 23 4.17 -4.62 -18.10
CA ASN A 23 3.12 -3.68 -18.51
C ASN A 23 1.84 -3.88 -17.70
N TRP A 24 1.53 -5.10 -17.29
CA TRP A 24 0.38 -5.41 -16.45
C TRP A 24 0.66 -5.21 -14.96
N GLY A 25 1.92 -5.06 -14.57
CA GLY A 25 2.30 -4.96 -13.16
C GLY A 25 2.10 -6.25 -12.37
N VAL A 26 2.19 -7.39 -13.03
CA VAL A 26 2.03 -8.72 -12.41
C VAL A 26 3.33 -9.51 -12.42
N GLY A 27 3.45 -10.47 -11.51
CA GLY A 27 4.61 -11.32 -11.37
C GLY A 27 4.24 -12.70 -10.86
N GLU A 28 5.24 -13.44 -10.44
CA GLU A 28 5.07 -14.78 -9.90
C GLU A 28 4.11 -14.78 -8.71
N GLY A 29 3.15 -15.67 -8.71
CA GLY A 29 2.12 -15.77 -7.68
C GLY A 29 0.85 -15.00 -7.99
N ASP A 30 0.87 -14.09 -8.96
CA ASP A 30 -0.32 -13.40 -9.41
C ASP A 30 -1.13 -14.26 -10.38
N TYR A 31 -2.39 -13.89 -10.59
CA TYR A 31 -3.30 -14.62 -11.46
C TYR A 31 -3.67 -13.82 -12.68
N LEU A 32 -3.81 -14.52 -13.80
CA LEU A 32 -4.37 -13.98 -15.03
C LEU A 32 -5.74 -14.58 -15.25
N GLU A 33 -6.65 -13.78 -15.78
CA GLU A 33 -8.00 -14.18 -16.10
C GLU A 33 -8.15 -14.39 -17.60
N LEU A 34 -8.61 -15.57 -17.98
CA LEU A 34 -8.89 -15.91 -19.39
C LEU A 34 -10.38 -15.75 -19.64
N SER A 35 -10.73 -14.94 -20.64
CA SER A 35 -12.10 -14.74 -21.07
C SER A 35 -12.18 -14.77 -22.60
N GLU A 36 -13.38 -14.68 -23.13
CA GLU A 36 -13.62 -14.56 -24.58
C GLU A 36 -12.94 -13.32 -25.17
N ARG A 37 -12.68 -12.32 -24.35
CA ARG A 37 -12.01 -11.08 -24.76
C ARG A 37 -10.49 -11.14 -24.69
N GLY A 38 -9.94 -12.26 -24.20
CA GLY A 38 -8.50 -12.47 -24.09
C GLY A 38 -8.02 -12.73 -22.66
N ILE A 39 -6.75 -12.51 -22.44
CA ILE A 39 -6.09 -12.70 -21.16
C ILE A 39 -5.81 -11.33 -20.55
N ARG A 40 -6.15 -11.17 -19.27
CA ARG A 40 -5.89 -9.93 -18.52
C ARG A 40 -5.53 -10.26 -17.08
N PRO A 41 -4.92 -9.33 -16.33
CA PRO A 41 -4.72 -9.50 -14.88
C PRO A 41 -6.05 -9.75 -14.19
N ALA A 42 -6.08 -10.70 -13.25
CA ALA A 42 -7.29 -11.01 -12.52
C ALA A 42 -7.71 -9.85 -11.60
N SER A 43 -9.01 -9.57 -11.53
CA SER A 43 -9.56 -8.54 -10.66
C SER A 43 -9.26 -8.77 -9.18
N LYS A 44 -8.91 -10.00 -8.80
CA LYS A 44 -8.57 -10.38 -7.44
C LYS A 44 -7.38 -9.60 -6.88
N SER A 45 -6.37 -9.27 -7.71
CA SER A 45 -5.24 -8.45 -7.25
C SER A 45 -5.68 -7.02 -6.95
N GLY A 46 -6.57 -6.44 -7.76
CA GLY A 46 -7.15 -5.13 -7.50
C GLY A 46 -7.97 -5.10 -6.21
N ALA A 47 -8.75 -6.16 -5.95
CA ALA A 47 -9.50 -6.29 -4.70
C ALA A 47 -8.57 -6.39 -3.49
N LEU A 48 -7.44 -7.10 -3.61
CA LEU A 48 -6.44 -7.18 -2.55
C LEU A 48 -5.80 -5.82 -2.26
N HIS A 49 -5.42 -5.07 -3.29
CA HIS A 49 -4.88 -3.72 -3.11
C HIS A 49 -5.88 -2.79 -2.43
N ALA A 50 -7.15 -2.81 -2.84
CA ALA A 50 -8.21 -2.02 -2.22
C ALA A 50 -8.39 -2.40 -0.74
N MET A 51 -8.33 -3.68 -0.42
CA MET A 51 -8.43 -4.18 0.95
C MET A 51 -7.25 -3.70 1.81
N LEU A 52 -6.03 -3.74 1.28
CA LEU A 52 -4.83 -3.27 1.97
C LEU A 52 -4.85 -1.76 2.18
N ASP A 53 -5.31 -0.99 1.19
CA ASP A 53 -5.46 0.46 1.31
C ASP A 53 -6.47 0.80 2.41
N GLU A 54 -7.60 0.11 2.46
CA GLU A 54 -8.62 0.33 3.49
C GLU A 54 -8.11 -0.08 4.89
N LEU A 55 -7.32 -1.14 4.99
CA LEU A 55 -6.67 -1.53 6.24
C LEU A 55 -5.76 -0.42 6.75
N LYS A 56 -4.92 0.14 5.88
CA LYS A 56 -4.02 1.24 6.24
C LYS A 56 -4.78 2.49 6.65
N ARG A 57 -5.92 2.76 6.01
CA ARG A 57 -6.79 3.86 6.40
C ARG A 57 -7.41 3.63 7.79
N LYS A 58 -7.84 2.41 8.09
CA LYS A 58 -8.36 2.04 9.42
C LYS A 58 -7.30 2.19 10.51
N LEU A 59 -6.06 1.78 10.22
CA LEU A 59 -4.94 1.98 11.15
C LEU A 59 -4.71 3.47 11.40
N ALA A 60 -4.71 4.29 10.37
CA ALA A 60 -4.58 5.74 10.51
C ALA A 60 -5.74 6.35 11.31
N SER A 61 -6.96 5.88 11.09
CA SER A 61 -8.15 6.32 11.82
C SER A 61 -8.03 6.02 13.33
N GLU A 62 -7.52 4.84 13.69
CA GLU A 62 -7.26 4.50 15.09
C GLU A 62 -6.20 5.42 15.71
N VAL A 63 -5.15 5.75 14.98
CA VAL A 63 -4.13 6.70 15.45
C VAL A 63 -4.77 8.07 15.73
N VAL A 64 -5.54 8.58 14.79
CA VAL A 64 -6.20 9.88 14.91
C VAL A 64 -7.19 9.90 16.09
N SER A 65 -7.91 8.81 16.32
CA SER A 65 -8.90 8.72 17.40
C SER A 65 -8.28 8.60 18.79
N ARG A 66 -7.06 8.07 18.90
CA ARG A 66 -6.41 7.78 20.18
C ARG A 66 -5.37 8.81 20.61
N PHE A 67 -4.79 9.55 19.67
CA PHE A 67 -3.66 10.43 19.94
C PHE A 67 -3.94 11.84 19.43
N THR A 68 -3.34 12.83 20.11
CA THR A 68 -3.44 14.23 19.68
C THR A 68 -2.59 14.47 18.44
N PRO A 69 -2.92 15.49 17.62
CA PRO A 69 -2.07 15.86 16.48
C PRO A 69 -0.63 16.14 16.88
N ASN A 70 -0.42 16.81 18.01
CA ASN A 70 0.93 17.13 18.51
C ASN A 70 1.74 15.86 18.80
N LEU A 71 1.13 14.87 19.42
CA LEU A 71 1.79 13.59 19.70
C LEU A 71 2.09 12.83 18.42
N ILE A 72 1.14 12.81 17.49
CA ILE A 72 1.33 12.16 16.16
C ILE A 72 2.51 12.81 15.44
N ARG A 73 2.58 14.14 15.42
CA ARG A 73 3.69 14.88 14.79
C ARG A 73 5.03 14.56 15.44
N ALA A 74 5.10 14.63 16.75
CA ALA A 74 6.35 14.40 17.48
C ALA A 74 6.87 12.99 17.29
N HIS A 75 6.02 11.98 17.42
CA HIS A 75 6.39 10.58 17.23
C HIS A 75 6.82 10.29 15.80
N SER A 76 6.07 10.81 14.84
CA SER A 76 6.35 10.60 13.41
C SER A 76 7.66 11.25 12.99
N LEU A 77 7.92 12.48 13.44
CA LEU A 77 9.18 13.17 13.14
C LEU A 77 10.38 12.46 13.78
N ALA A 78 10.22 11.90 14.98
CA ALA A 78 11.26 11.09 15.62
C ALA A 78 11.56 9.82 14.79
N ASN A 79 10.52 9.16 14.29
CA ASN A 79 10.68 8.00 13.41
C ASN A 79 11.41 8.37 12.12
N LEU A 80 11.01 9.45 11.47
CA LEU A 80 11.64 9.90 10.24
C LEU A 80 13.11 10.23 10.44
N SER A 81 13.45 10.89 11.53
CA SER A 81 14.83 11.22 11.89
C SER A 81 15.67 9.97 12.07
N ARG A 82 15.16 8.98 12.79
CA ARG A 82 15.85 7.70 13.02
C ARG A 82 16.04 6.92 11.72
N TRP A 83 15.01 6.84 10.89
CA TRP A 83 15.08 6.12 9.61
C TRP A 83 16.09 6.77 8.68
N ARG A 84 16.10 8.10 8.63
CA ARG A 84 17.07 8.84 7.82
C ARG A 84 18.52 8.56 8.23
N LYS A 85 18.78 8.51 9.53
CA LYS A 85 20.11 8.15 10.06
C LYS A 85 20.51 6.73 9.68
N ASN A 86 19.55 5.82 9.55
CA ASN A 86 19.78 4.43 9.17
C ASN A 86 19.76 4.19 7.65
N GLY A 87 19.76 5.24 6.86
CA GLY A 87 19.78 5.15 5.40
C GLY A 87 18.42 4.89 4.74
N VAL A 88 17.34 4.90 5.51
CA VAL A 88 15.97 4.75 4.99
C VAL A 88 15.41 6.14 4.72
N TRP A 89 15.46 6.55 3.48
CA TRP A 89 14.94 7.84 3.07
C TRP A 89 14.50 7.82 1.60
N GLY A 90 13.58 8.70 1.25
CA GLY A 90 13.08 8.86 -0.10
C GLY A 90 12.09 10.00 -0.19
N PRO A 91 11.57 10.30 -1.41
CA PRO A 91 10.68 11.44 -1.63
C PRO A 91 9.41 11.40 -0.77
N VAL A 92 8.83 10.22 -0.52
CA VAL A 92 7.62 10.07 0.29
C VAL A 92 7.87 10.48 1.74
N TYR A 93 9.03 10.18 2.29
CA TYR A 93 9.38 10.57 3.66
C TYR A 93 9.62 12.08 3.76
N ALA A 94 10.21 12.70 2.73
CA ALA A 94 10.37 14.15 2.66
C ALA A 94 9.00 14.84 2.60
N GLU A 95 8.05 14.31 1.86
CA GLU A 95 6.67 14.82 1.80
C GLU A 95 5.97 14.72 3.15
N TRP A 96 6.11 13.58 3.84
CA TRP A 96 5.57 13.41 5.19
C TRP A 96 6.19 14.41 6.17
N GLN A 97 7.49 14.61 6.08
CA GLN A 97 8.18 15.58 6.95
C GLN A 97 7.60 16.98 6.78
N GLU A 98 7.37 17.40 5.55
CA GLU A 98 6.76 18.70 5.27
C GLU A 98 5.34 18.80 5.83
N VAL A 99 4.51 17.78 5.65
CA VAL A 99 3.17 17.72 6.21
C VAL A 99 3.21 17.82 7.74
N LEU A 100 4.09 17.07 8.37
CA LEU A 100 4.21 17.03 9.84
C LEU A 100 4.74 18.34 10.42
N GLU A 101 5.59 19.05 9.72
CA GLU A 101 6.20 20.30 10.19
C GLU A 101 5.37 21.55 9.87
N SER A 102 4.70 21.58 8.71
CA SER A 102 4.16 22.80 8.14
C SER A 102 2.66 22.78 7.88
N ALA A 103 2.01 21.63 7.74
CA ALA A 103 0.60 21.55 7.41
C ALA A 103 -0.27 21.80 8.65
N SER A 104 -1.51 22.26 8.43
CA SER A 104 -2.52 22.33 9.47
C SER A 104 -2.92 20.94 9.95
N ASP A 105 -3.57 20.86 11.13
CA ASP A 105 -4.09 19.60 11.63
C ASP A 105 -5.10 18.98 10.65
N GLY A 106 -5.93 19.81 10.01
CA GLY A 106 -6.88 19.34 9.00
C GLY A 106 -6.18 18.73 7.79
N ASP A 107 -5.10 19.33 7.32
CA ASP A 107 -4.32 18.81 6.20
C ASP A 107 -3.55 17.54 6.57
N LEU A 108 -3.07 17.47 7.81
CA LEU A 108 -2.46 16.24 8.33
C LEU A 108 -3.48 15.10 8.33
N PHE A 109 -4.67 15.33 8.84
CA PHE A 109 -5.72 14.32 8.86
C PHE A 109 -6.21 13.95 7.45
N ALA A 110 -6.24 14.90 6.53
CA ALA A 110 -6.55 14.63 5.14
C ALA A 110 -5.52 13.68 4.50
N ALA A 111 -4.24 13.87 4.79
CA ALA A 111 -3.19 12.97 4.33
C ALA A 111 -3.32 11.57 4.95
N MET A 112 -3.70 11.50 6.22
CA MET A 112 -3.83 10.23 6.94
C MET A 112 -5.12 9.47 6.59
N LEU A 113 -6.22 10.16 6.34
CA LEU A 113 -7.56 9.55 6.20
C LEU A 113 -8.17 9.70 4.82
N GLY A 114 -7.59 10.51 3.94
CA GLY A 114 -8.15 10.76 2.61
C GLY A 114 -8.21 9.50 1.76
N ARG A 115 -9.14 9.48 0.80
CA ARG A 115 -9.33 8.36 -0.14
C ARG A 115 -8.82 8.69 -1.54
N ASP A 116 -8.26 9.86 -1.74
CA ASP A 116 -7.62 10.25 -2.97
C ASP A 116 -6.32 9.47 -3.20
N GLU A 117 -5.89 9.45 -4.44
CA GLU A 117 -4.70 8.71 -4.86
C GLU A 117 -3.44 9.14 -4.10
N ASN A 118 -3.28 10.44 -3.89
CA ASN A 118 -2.12 10.98 -3.18
C ASN A 118 -2.09 10.53 -1.71
N SER A 119 -3.21 10.57 -1.01
CA SER A 119 -3.31 10.11 0.38
C SER A 119 -3.06 8.61 0.48
N ASN A 120 -3.60 7.81 -0.45
CA ASN A 120 -3.33 6.38 -0.52
C ASN A 120 -1.84 6.09 -0.71
N ARG A 121 -1.17 6.85 -1.57
CA ARG A 121 0.27 6.75 -1.80
C ARG A 121 1.07 7.06 -0.54
N LEU A 122 0.76 8.15 0.13
CA LEU A 122 1.44 8.56 1.37
C LEU A 122 1.28 7.49 2.46
N ARG A 123 0.09 6.91 2.62
CA ARG A 123 -0.16 5.86 3.62
C ARG A 123 0.57 4.55 3.37
N GLN A 124 1.12 4.32 2.18
CA GLN A 124 1.98 3.14 1.95
C GLN A 124 3.26 3.18 2.79
N SER A 125 3.66 4.37 3.22
CA SER A 125 4.86 4.58 4.05
C SER A 125 4.51 5.44 5.26
N PRO A 126 3.71 4.91 6.22
CA PRO A 126 3.20 5.70 7.33
C PRO A 126 4.32 6.06 8.33
N PRO A 127 4.49 7.36 8.65
CA PRO A 127 5.52 7.79 9.58
C PRO A 127 5.17 7.58 11.05
N TYR A 128 3.90 7.35 11.35
CA TYR A 128 3.38 7.18 12.72
C TYR A 128 3.43 5.73 13.20
N ALA A 129 4.26 4.89 12.59
CA ALA A 129 4.42 3.49 12.99
C ALA A 129 4.84 3.38 14.46
N GLY A 130 4.29 2.40 15.15
CA GLY A 130 4.61 2.12 16.55
C GLY A 130 3.76 2.87 17.58
N LEU A 131 2.86 3.78 17.18
CA LEU A 131 1.94 4.45 18.09
C LEU A 131 0.85 3.51 18.60
N LEU A 132 0.30 2.68 17.73
CA LEU A 132 -0.77 1.76 18.12
C LEU A 132 -0.20 0.55 18.89
N PRO A 133 -0.91 0.07 19.95
CA PRO A 133 -0.56 -1.19 20.59
C PRO A 133 -0.60 -2.35 19.59
N ARG A 134 0.27 -3.34 19.80
CA ARG A 134 0.39 -4.50 18.89
C ARG A 134 -0.90 -5.32 18.79
N ASP A 135 -1.65 -5.42 19.88
CA ASP A 135 -2.92 -6.15 19.89
C ASP A 135 -3.98 -5.45 19.02
N VAL A 136 -4.00 -4.12 18.98
CA VAL A 136 -4.90 -3.34 18.12
C VAL A 136 -4.54 -3.55 16.66
N VAL A 137 -3.25 -3.46 16.31
CA VAL A 137 -2.78 -3.70 14.95
C VAL A 137 -3.14 -5.11 14.48
N ARG A 138 -2.91 -6.10 15.34
CA ARG A 138 -3.23 -7.50 15.03
C ARG A 138 -4.73 -7.70 14.81
N ARG A 139 -5.58 -7.12 15.67
CA ARG A 139 -7.04 -7.21 15.53
C ARG A 139 -7.51 -6.64 14.19
N LEU A 140 -7.02 -5.47 13.81
CA LEU A 140 -7.39 -4.84 12.55
C LEU A 140 -6.92 -5.65 11.34
N ASN A 141 -5.73 -6.24 11.42
CA ASN A 141 -5.22 -7.14 10.38
C ASN A 141 -6.10 -8.40 10.24
N GLU A 142 -6.49 -9.00 11.35
CA GLU A 142 -7.36 -10.18 11.37
C GLU A 142 -8.75 -9.86 10.79
N GLU A 143 -9.33 -8.72 11.14
CA GLU A 143 -10.61 -8.27 10.59
C GLU A 143 -10.55 -8.06 9.08
N ALA A 144 -9.43 -7.58 8.55
CA ALA A 144 -9.25 -7.35 7.13
C ALA A 144 -9.09 -8.65 6.33
N THR A 145 -8.54 -9.71 6.95
CA THR A 145 -8.27 -10.99 6.30
C THR A 145 -9.27 -12.09 6.65
N GLY A 146 -10.12 -11.84 7.63
CA GLY A 146 -11.10 -12.80 8.14
C GLY A 146 -12.36 -12.96 7.31
#